data_78c0d886c449d105e23b1aa6e5f17867
#
_entry.id   78c0d886c449d105e23b1aa6e5f17867
#
_cell.length_a   1.000
_cell.length_b   1.000
_cell.length_c   1.000
_cell.angle_alpha   90.00
_cell.angle_beta   90.00
_cell.angle_gamma   90.00
#
_symmetry.space_group_name_H-M   'P 1'
#
loop_
_entity.id
_entity.type
_entity.pdbx_description
1 polymer ?
#
loop_
_entity_poly.entity_id
_entity_poly.type
_entity_poly.pdbx_seq_one_letter_code
_entity_poly.pdbx_strand_id
1 'polypeptide(L)' 'MQLIDKVKEVIAKQLRMDVSEISDDAAIVQDLGADSLDIVEMLMTLEDEMDITIPDDATGLRTVKDIAVYLENVVD' A
#
# COMPACT_ATOMS: atom_id res chain seq x y z
N MET A 1 0.05 -4.60 -15.94
CA MET A 1 0.50 -4.52 -14.55
C MET A 1 -0.68 -4.73 -13.60
N GLN A 2 -0.50 -5.57 -12.62
CA GLN A 2 -1.53 -5.79 -11.63
C GLN A 2 -1.55 -4.64 -10.62
N LEU A 3 -2.70 -4.41 -10.03
CA LEU A 3 -2.84 -3.37 -9.01
C LEU A 3 -1.91 -3.61 -7.83
N ILE A 4 -1.74 -4.85 -7.42
CA ILE A 4 -0.86 -5.18 -6.30
C ILE A 4 0.59 -4.83 -6.62
N ASP A 5 0.99 -4.88 -7.88
CA ASP A 5 2.35 -4.48 -8.29
C ASP A 5 2.54 -2.99 -8.05
N LYS A 6 1.53 -2.20 -8.33
CA LYS A 6 1.59 -0.77 -8.10
C LYS A 6 1.70 -0.46 -6.61
N VAL A 7 0.95 -1.19 -5.79
CA VAL A 7 1.02 -1.04 -4.33
C VAL A 7 2.43 -1.35 -3.84
N LYS A 8 3.01 -2.44 -4.34
CA LYS A 8 4.37 -2.82 -3.95
C LYS A 8 5.40 -1.77 -4.35
N GLU A 9 5.24 -1.16 -5.54
CA GLU A 9 6.15 -0.11 -5.98
C GLU A 9 6.12 1.09 -5.04
N VAL A 10 4.93 1.51 -4.64
CA VAL A 10 4.78 2.65 -3.74
C VAL A 10 5.41 2.34 -2.38
N ILE A 11 5.14 1.14 -1.86
CA ILE A 11 5.70 0.72 -0.58
C ILE A 11 7.22 0.68 -0.65
N ALA A 12 7.75 0.11 -1.72
CA ALA A 12 9.20 0.01 -1.90
C ALA A 12 9.86 1.37 -1.89
N LYS A 13 9.28 2.34 -2.58
CA LYS A 13 9.81 3.70 -2.59
C LYS A 13 9.77 4.33 -1.21
N GLN A 14 8.65 4.17 -0.52
CA GLN A 14 8.47 4.78 0.79
C GLN A 14 9.44 4.22 1.83
N LEU A 15 9.66 2.91 1.77
CA LEU A 15 10.51 2.22 2.76
C LEU A 15 11.94 2.00 2.27
N ARG A 16 12.26 2.46 1.06
CA ARG A 16 13.60 2.36 0.48
C ARG A 16 14.09 0.92 0.39
N MET A 17 13.25 0.05 -0.15
CA MET A 17 13.59 -1.35 -0.32
C MET A 17 13.24 -1.79 -1.73
N ASP A 18 13.69 -2.99 -2.13
CA ASP A 18 13.37 -3.53 -3.44
C ASP A 18 11.99 -4.13 -3.48
N VAL A 19 11.31 -3.94 -4.61
CA VAL A 19 10.00 -4.54 -4.83
C VAL A 19 10.05 -6.06 -4.63
N SER A 20 11.15 -6.70 -5.04
CA SER A 20 11.32 -8.14 -4.91
C SER A 20 11.35 -8.62 -3.47
N GLU A 21 11.59 -7.73 -2.52
CA GLU A 21 11.61 -8.08 -1.10
C GLU A 21 10.20 -8.04 -0.47
N ILE A 22 9.21 -7.59 -1.22
CA ILE A 22 7.85 -7.42 -0.72
C ILE A 22 6.97 -8.54 -1.24
N SER A 23 6.46 -9.39 -0.34
CA SER A 23 5.52 -10.43 -0.73
C SER A 23 4.09 -9.92 -0.62
N ASP A 24 3.17 -10.59 -1.31
CA ASP A 24 1.76 -10.20 -1.31
C ASP A 24 1.16 -10.21 0.09
N ASP A 25 1.60 -11.16 0.91
CA ASP A 25 1.08 -11.34 2.26
C ASP A 25 1.89 -10.62 3.34
N ALA A 26 2.88 -9.83 2.94
CA ALA A 26 3.72 -9.13 3.91
C ALA A 26 2.88 -8.16 4.74
N ALA A 27 3.06 -8.22 6.06
CA ALA A 27 2.43 -7.27 6.97
C ALA A 27 3.26 -5.99 6.95
N ILE A 28 2.63 -4.87 6.65
CA ILE A 28 3.35 -3.62 6.42
C ILE A 28 4.11 -3.18 7.68
N VAL A 29 3.47 -3.27 8.84
CA VAL A 29 4.12 -2.87 10.09
C VAL A 29 5.05 -3.97 10.61
N GLN A 30 4.57 -5.19 10.67
CA GLN A 30 5.32 -6.28 11.32
C GLN A 30 6.46 -6.81 10.46
N ASP A 31 6.22 -6.98 9.17
CA ASP A 31 7.22 -7.57 8.28
C ASP A 31 8.10 -6.53 7.61
N LEU A 32 7.54 -5.39 7.25
CA LEU A 32 8.27 -4.36 6.50
C LEU A 32 8.76 -3.22 7.39
N GLY A 33 8.31 -3.17 8.62
CA GLY A 33 8.81 -2.19 9.59
C GLY A 33 8.28 -0.78 9.42
N ALA A 34 7.17 -0.59 8.71
CA ALA A 34 6.59 0.73 8.54
C ALA A 34 5.88 1.18 9.81
N ASP A 35 5.91 2.49 10.08
CA ASP A 35 5.12 3.04 11.18
C ASP A 35 3.85 3.70 10.62
N SER A 36 3.04 4.28 11.49
CA SER A 36 1.77 4.88 11.07
C SER A 36 1.94 6.04 10.10
N LEU A 37 3.01 6.81 10.26
CA LEU A 37 3.28 7.91 9.35
C LEU A 37 3.64 7.40 7.95
N ASP A 38 4.45 6.33 7.90
CA ASP A 38 4.80 5.71 6.62
C ASP A 38 3.55 5.24 5.89
N ILE A 39 2.61 4.63 6.63
CA ILE A 39 1.38 4.12 6.04
C ILE A 39 0.55 5.26 5.48
N VAL A 40 0.40 6.36 6.23
CA VAL A 40 -0.34 7.52 5.76
C VAL A 40 0.27 8.06 4.46
N GLU A 41 1.58 8.18 4.41
CA GLU A 41 2.27 8.69 3.22
C GLU A 41 2.10 7.75 2.03
N MET A 42 2.16 6.43 2.26
CA MET A 42 1.92 5.46 1.20
C MET A 42 0.52 5.61 0.61
N LEU A 43 -0.48 5.74 1.48
CA LEU A 43 -1.85 5.88 1.03
C LEU A 43 -2.06 7.18 0.27
N MET A 44 -1.44 8.27 0.72
CA MET A 44 -1.52 9.55 0.02
C MET A 44 -0.88 9.46 -1.37
N THR A 45 0.25 8.77 -1.47
CA THR A 45 0.90 8.58 -2.76
C THR A 45 0.02 7.77 -3.70
N LEU A 46 -0.62 6.73 -3.18
CA LEU A 46 -1.53 5.92 -3.99
C LEU A 46 -2.73 6.74 -4.47
N GLU A 47 -3.26 7.60 -3.61
CA GLU A 47 -4.35 8.49 -4.00
C GLU A 47 -3.95 9.38 -5.18
N ASP A 48 -2.75 9.95 -5.10
CA ASP A 48 -2.24 10.82 -6.16
C ASP A 48 -2.02 10.08 -7.46
N GLU A 49 -1.38 8.92 -7.39
CA GLU A 49 -1.00 8.19 -8.60
C GLU A 49 -2.19 7.52 -9.28
N MET A 50 -3.19 7.16 -8.51
CA MET A 50 -4.36 6.46 -9.04
C MET A 50 -5.60 7.35 -9.17
N ASP A 51 -5.48 8.60 -8.76
CA ASP A 51 -6.56 9.59 -8.82
C ASP A 51 -7.81 9.09 -8.09
N ILE A 52 -7.62 8.64 -6.86
CA ILE A 52 -8.69 8.14 -6.00
C ILE A 52 -8.61 8.80 -4.64
N THR A 53 -9.64 8.61 -3.84
CA THR A 53 -9.69 9.10 -2.47
C THR A 53 -9.82 7.93 -1.51
N ILE A 54 -8.91 7.84 -0.55
CA ILE A 54 -8.96 6.83 0.49
C ILE A 54 -9.41 7.50 1.78
N PRO A 55 -10.53 7.09 2.37
CA PRO A 55 -11.00 7.72 3.61
C PRO A 55 -10.00 7.57 4.75
N ASP A 56 -9.92 8.57 5.61
CA ASP A 56 -9.03 8.54 6.76
C ASP A 56 -9.36 7.40 7.72
N ASP A 57 -10.61 6.97 7.73
CA ASP A 57 -11.06 5.91 8.63
C ASP A 57 -11.01 4.52 7.99
N ALA A 58 -10.34 4.38 6.86
CA ALA A 58 -10.15 3.07 6.26
C ALA A 58 -9.40 2.16 7.24
N THR A 59 -9.94 0.97 7.48
CA THR A 59 -9.37 0.03 8.44
C THR A 59 -9.10 -1.31 7.77
N GLY A 60 -8.33 -2.17 8.46
CA GLY A 60 -8.05 -3.50 7.94
C GLY A 60 -6.95 -3.54 6.89
N LEU A 61 -6.23 -2.44 6.71
CA LEU A 61 -5.14 -2.37 5.73
C LEU A 61 -3.83 -2.78 6.40
N ARG A 62 -3.67 -4.06 6.67
CA ARG A 62 -2.51 -4.58 7.39
C ARG A 62 -1.44 -5.15 6.50
N THR A 63 -1.83 -5.77 5.39
CA THR A 63 -0.88 -6.39 4.48
C THR A 63 -0.92 -5.70 3.13
N VAL A 64 0.08 -6.01 2.29
CA VAL A 64 0.13 -5.50 0.92
C VAL A 64 -1.14 -5.90 0.19
N LYS A 65 -1.54 -7.15 0.33
CA LYS A 65 -2.74 -7.67 -0.32
C LYS A 65 -4.01 -6.94 0.15
N ASP A 66 -4.10 -6.62 1.44
CA ASP A 66 -5.25 -5.89 1.97
C ASP A 66 -5.42 -4.56 1.27
N ILE A 67 -4.32 -3.84 1.06
CA ILE A 67 -4.36 -2.55 0.37
C ILE A 67 -4.79 -2.74 -1.07
N ALA A 68 -4.24 -3.74 -1.76
CA ALA A 68 -4.57 -4.00 -3.15
C ALA A 68 -6.06 -4.33 -3.32
N VAL A 69 -6.60 -5.17 -2.44
CA VAL A 69 -8.02 -5.53 -2.50
C VAL A 69 -8.89 -4.31 -2.25
N TYR A 70 -8.53 -3.49 -1.28
CA TYR A 70 -9.28 -2.26 -1.00
C TYR A 70 -9.30 -1.36 -2.24
N LEU A 71 -8.16 -1.18 -2.87
CA LEU A 71 -8.07 -0.32 -4.05
C LEU A 71 -8.85 -0.86 -5.25
N GLU A 72 -8.89 -2.17 -5.40
CA GLU A 72 -9.69 -2.78 -6.47
C GLU A 72 -11.15 -2.40 -6.36
N ASN A 73 -11.66 -2.27 -5.14
CA ASN A 73 -13.04 -1.89 -4.90
C ASN A 73 -13.29 -0.40 -5.11
N VAL A 74 -12.27 0.42 -4.93
CA VAL A 74 -12.40 1.88 -5.04
C VAL A 74 -12.19 2.35 -6.47
N VAL A 75 -11.26 1.73 -7.18
CA VAL A 75 -10.87 2.16 -8.54
C VAL A 75 -11.91 1.78 -9.58
N ASP A 76 -12.73 0.85 -9.30
CA ASP A 76 -13.72 0.29 -10.25
C ASP A 76 -14.69 1.36 -10.83
#